data_c448483df99148ee68a793fa3a83d70a
#
_entry.id   c448483df99148ee68a793fa3a83d70a
#
_cell.length_a   1.000
_cell.length_b   1.000
_cell.length_c   1.000
_cell.angle_alpha   90.00
_cell.angle_beta   90.00
_cell.angle_gamma   90.00
#
_symmetry.space_group_name_H-M   'P 1'
#
loop_
_entity.id
_entity.type
_entity.pdbx_description
1 polymer ?
#
loop_
_entity_poly.entity_id
_entity_poly.type
_entity_poly.pdbx_seq_one_letter_code
_entity_poly.pdbx_strand_id
1 'polypeptide(L)'
;GMAVALAREGGCSFIYGSQTIESQAAMVRRVKNYKAGFVASDSNLSANDTLADVLALKEKTGHSTMAVTEDGTANGRLIGLVTGRDYRVSRMDENEKVVDFMTPFDKLVCGHKDITLKEANDIIWENKLNALPIIDDDNRLLYFVFRKDYESRKSNPNELLDESKRYVVGAGINTRDFAERVPALIEAGVDVL
;
A
#
# COMPACT_ATOMS: atom_id res chain seq x y z
N GLY A 1 -0.71 8.82 5.54
CA GLY A 1 -0.56 9.78 6.61
C GLY A 1 -1.16 11.14 6.26
N MET A 2 -1.04 12.11 7.18
CA MET A 2 -1.68 13.44 7.09
C MET A 2 -1.36 14.18 5.78
N ALA A 3 -0.11 14.15 5.31
CA ALA A 3 0.30 14.81 4.06
C ALA A 3 -0.51 14.33 2.84
N VAL A 4 -0.73 13.03 2.73
CA VAL A 4 -1.56 12.43 1.67
C VAL A 4 -3.03 12.85 1.84
N ALA A 5 -3.55 12.83 3.07
CA ALA A 5 -4.94 13.21 3.33
C ALA A 5 -5.18 14.67 2.95
N LEU A 6 -4.25 15.56 3.31
CA LEU A 6 -4.35 16.99 2.98
C LEU A 6 -4.27 17.21 1.45
N ALA A 7 -3.35 16.54 0.75
CA ALA A 7 -3.23 16.67 -0.70
C ALA A 7 -4.48 16.15 -1.44
N ARG A 8 -5.20 15.16 -0.90
CA ARG A 8 -6.50 14.71 -1.42
C ARG A 8 -7.57 15.80 -1.38
N GLU A 9 -7.52 16.65 -0.37
CA GLU A 9 -8.46 17.76 -0.19
C GLU A 9 -7.98 19.07 -0.84
N GLY A 10 -6.92 19.01 -1.66
CA GLY A 10 -6.38 20.18 -2.37
C GLY A 10 -5.37 21.00 -1.59
N GLY A 11 -4.94 20.54 -0.42
CA GLY A 11 -3.97 21.22 0.43
C GLY A 11 -2.54 20.72 0.22
N CYS A 12 -1.55 21.56 0.48
CA CYS A 12 -0.14 21.19 0.53
C CYS A 12 0.31 21.08 1.98
N SER A 13 0.96 19.98 2.35
CA SER A 13 1.58 19.84 3.66
C SER A 13 3.09 19.99 3.58
N PHE A 14 3.67 20.57 4.64
CA PHE A 14 5.10 20.69 4.80
C PHE A 14 5.60 19.67 5.83
N ILE A 15 6.51 18.80 5.40
CA ILE A 15 7.19 17.86 6.30
C ILE A 15 8.15 18.62 7.18
N TYR A 16 8.02 18.46 8.50
CA TYR A 16 8.82 19.23 9.46
C TYR A 16 10.31 18.89 9.39
N GLY A 17 11.15 19.93 9.62
CA GLY A 17 12.61 19.81 9.50
C GLY A 17 13.34 19.37 10.79
N SER A 18 12.66 19.31 11.94
CA SER A 18 13.28 18.92 13.24
C SER A 18 13.44 17.41 13.37
N GLN A 19 14.08 16.79 12.38
CA GLN A 19 14.40 15.37 12.29
C GLN A 19 15.63 15.16 11.41
N THR A 20 16.15 13.93 11.32
CA THR A 20 17.29 13.65 10.44
C THR A 20 16.93 13.88 8.97
N ILE A 21 17.93 14.15 8.15
CA ILE A 21 17.78 14.38 6.70
C ILE A 21 17.18 13.14 6.04
N GLU A 22 17.67 11.95 6.39
CA GLU A 22 17.22 10.66 5.86
C GLU A 22 15.75 10.41 6.20
N SER A 23 15.34 10.68 7.44
CA SER A 23 13.96 10.52 7.90
C SER A 23 13.01 11.45 7.14
N GLN A 24 13.39 12.73 6.98
CA GLN A 24 12.59 13.70 6.25
C GLN A 24 12.47 13.36 4.77
N ALA A 25 13.58 13.00 4.12
CA ALA A 25 13.61 12.56 2.73
C ALA A 25 12.78 11.29 2.51
N ALA A 26 12.82 10.32 3.46
CA ALA A 26 11.99 9.13 3.40
C ALA A 26 10.49 9.47 3.50
N MET A 27 10.12 10.45 4.34
CA MET A 27 8.72 10.91 4.43
C MET A 27 8.26 11.59 3.12
N VAL A 28 9.10 12.42 2.49
CA VAL A 28 8.82 13.02 1.18
C VAL A 28 8.65 11.93 0.12
N ARG A 29 9.61 10.99 0.00
CA ARG A 29 9.50 9.86 -0.93
C ARG A 29 8.21 9.06 -0.73
N ARG A 30 7.81 8.85 0.51
CA ARG A 30 6.56 8.14 0.82
C ARG A 30 5.31 8.87 0.30
N VAL A 31 5.29 10.20 0.31
CA VAL A 31 4.19 10.99 -0.27
C VAL A 31 4.25 10.94 -1.79
N LYS A 32 5.43 11.13 -2.38
CA LYS A 32 5.63 11.13 -3.84
C LYS A 32 5.37 9.78 -4.49
N ASN A 33 5.74 8.70 -3.80
CA ASN A 33 5.50 7.32 -4.26
C ASN A 33 4.10 6.83 -3.93
N TYR A 34 3.30 7.63 -3.22
CA TYR A 34 1.92 7.27 -2.96
C TYR A 34 1.13 7.27 -4.26
N LYS A 35 0.91 6.09 -4.79
CA LYS A 35 0.08 5.88 -5.98
C LYS A 35 -1.37 5.80 -5.50
N ALA A 36 -2.14 6.84 -5.77
CA ALA A 36 -3.51 6.88 -5.30
C ALA A 36 -4.32 5.70 -5.86
N GLY A 37 -5.00 4.98 -4.97
CA GLY A 37 -5.69 3.72 -5.29
C GLY A 37 -4.79 2.48 -5.22
N PHE A 38 -3.46 2.64 -5.09
CA PHE A 38 -2.52 1.55 -4.85
C PHE A 38 -2.05 1.60 -3.39
N VAL A 39 -2.34 0.57 -2.62
CA VAL A 39 -2.10 0.52 -1.18
C VAL A 39 -1.02 -0.51 -0.89
N ALA A 40 0.06 -0.10 -0.21
CA ALA A 40 1.05 -1.06 0.28
C ALA A 40 0.39 -1.97 1.33
N SER A 41 0.72 -3.26 1.31
CA SER A 41 0.19 -4.21 2.28
C SER A 41 0.79 -3.96 3.66
N ASP A 42 -0.07 -3.84 4.66
CA ASP A 42 0.28 -3.78 6.08
C ASP A 42 -0.19 -5.01 6.86
N SER A 43 -0.78 -5.96 6.14
CA SER A 43 -1.37 -7.18 6.67
C SER A 43 -0.82 -8.37 5.89
N ASN A 44 0.33 -8.88 6.35
CA ASN A 44 1.07 -9.94 5.69
C ASN A 44 1.25 -11.14 6.61
N LEU A 45 1.16 -12.32 6.06
CA LEU A 45 1.30 -13.61 6.70
C LEU A 45 2.32 -14.47 5.95
N SER A 46 2.89 -15.44 6.63
CA SER A 46 3.65 -16.53 6.03
C SER A 46 2.77 -17.78 5.88
N ALA A 47 3.22 -18.75 5.09
CA ALA A 47 2.52 -20.04 4.92
C ALA A 47 2.38 -20.83 6.23
N ASN A 48 3.29 -20.61 7.18
CA ASN A 48 3.32 -21.33 8.45
C ASN A 48 2.51 -20.67 9.57
N ASP A 49 2.04 -19.44 9.36
CA ASP A 49 1.15 -18.77 10.31
C ASP A 49 -0.18 -19.53 10.40
N THR A 50 -0.90 -19.32 11.49
CA THR A 50 -2.10 -20.06 11.84
C THR A 50 -3.36 -19.19 11.69
N LEU A 51 -4.53 -19.83 11.81
CA LEU A 51 -5.79 -19.09 11.86
C LEU A 51 -5.84 -18.11 13.04
N ALA A 52 -5.23 -18.46 14.19
CA ALA A 52 -5.09 -17.55 15.33
C ALA A 52 -4.32 -16.27 14.93
N ASP A 53 -3.23 -16.40 14.16
CA ASP A 53 -2.45 -15.26 13.67
C ASP A 53 -3.26 -14.39 12.69
N VAL A 54 -4.07 -15.00 11.82
CA VAL A 54 -5.01 -14.28 10.93
C VAL A 54 -6.00 -13.45 11.75
N LEU A 55 -6.58 -14.03 12.81
CA LEU A 55 -7.55 -13.33 13.65
C LEU A 55 -6.91 -12.20 14.44
N ALA A 56 -5.74 -12.42 15.01
CA ALA A 56 -4.97 -11.39 15.71
C ALA A 56 -4.58 -10.23 14.77
N LEU A 57 -4.12 -10.54 13.56
CA LEU A 57 -3.77 -9.54 12.56
C LEU A 57 -4.99 -8.74 12.11
N LYS A 58 -6.14 -9.40 11.93
CA LYS A 58 -7.41 -8.75 11.60
C LYS A 58 -7.89 -7.82 12.71
N GLU A 59 -7.78 -8.22 13.96
CA GLU A 59 -8.12 -7.38 15.12
C GLU A 59 -7.22 -6.13 15.18
N LYS A 60 -5.92 -6.32 14.95
CA LYS A 60 -4.92 -5.25 14.96
C LYS A 60 -5.09 -4.25 13.82
N THR A 61 -5.36 -4.70 12.60
CA THR A 61 -5.36 -3.86 11.39
C THR A 61 -6.75 -3.46 10.91
N GLY A 62 -7.78 -4.22 11.29
CA GLY A 62 -9.14 -4.08 10.78
C GLY A 62 -9.32 -4.59 9.35
N HIS A 63 -8.27 -5.18 8.76
CA HIS A 63 -8.30 -5.66 7.37
C HIS A 63 -8.77 -7.10 7.27
N SER A 64 -9.55 -7.41 6.22
CA SER A 64 -10.06 -8.75 5.93
C SER A 64 -9.38 -9.44 4.75
N THR A 65 -8.49 -8.73 4.06
CA THR A 65 -7.66 -9.26 2.97
C THR A 65 -6.21 -9.18 3.40
N MET A 66 -5.54 -10.30 3.45
CA MET A 66 -4.15 -10.45 3.91
C MET A 66 -3.34 -11.14 2.85
N ALA A 67 -2.17 -10.60 2.54
CA ALA A 67 -1.23 -11.24 1.64
C ALA A 67 -0.50 -12.38 2.37
N VAL A 68 -0.33 -13.50 1.69
CA VAL A 68 0.55 -14.57 2.13
C VAL A 68 1.80 -14.54 1.26
N THR A 69 2.94 -14.27 1.88
CA THR A 69 4.24 -14.17 1.20
C THR A 69 5.19 -15.23 1.73
N GLU A 70 6.23 -15.57 0.98
CA GLU A 70 7.19 -16.62 1.37
C GLU A 70 7.83 -16.33 2.74
N ASP A 71 8.11 -15.06 3.02
CA ASP A 71 8.81 -14.59 4.23
C ASP A 71 7.91 -13.82 5.21
N GLY A 72 6.61 -13.70 4.94
CA GLY A 72 5.66 -12.94 5.75
C GLY A 72 5.84 -11.42 5.67
N THR A 73 6.65 -10.90 4.75
CA THR A 73 6.92 -9.47 4.60
C THR A 73 6.04 -8.80 3.55
N ALA A 74 5.92 -7.46 3.63
CA ALA A 74 5.09 -6.66 2.73
C ALA A 74 5.52 -6.71 1.25
N ASN A 75 6.82 -6.97 0.98
CA ASN A 75 7.38 -7.03 -0.36
C ASN A 75 7.92 -8.43 -0.68
N GLY A 76 7.51 -9.43 0.08
CA GLY A 76 7.86 -10.82 -0.16
C GLY A 76 7.22 -11.36 -1.45
N ARG A 77 7.72 -12.50 -1.92
CA ARG A 77 7.11 -13.20 -3.04
C ARG A 77 5.71 -13.68 -2.64
N LEU A 78 4.71 -13.31 -3.44
CA LEU A 78 3.31 -13.64 -3.16
C LEU A 78 3.08 -15.12 -3.44
N ILE A 79 2.58 -15.85 -2.44
CA ILE A 79 2.23 -17.28 -2.55
C ILE A 79 0.74 -17.54 -2.40
N GLY A 80 -0.02 -16.57 -1.88
CA GLY A 80 -1.46 -16.69 -1.74
C GLY A 80 -2.11 -15.46 -1.13
N LEU A 81 -3.40 -15.55 -0.93
CA LEU A 81 -4.23 -14.57 -0.20
C LEU A 81 -5.12 -15.26 0.82
N VAL A 82 -5.35 -14.61 1.94
CA VAL A 82 -6.41 -14.95 2.90
C VAL A 82 -7.44 -13.84 2.92
N THR A 83 -8.70 -14.22 2.78
CA THR A 83 -9.85 -13.32 2.91
C THR A 83 -10.87 -13.90 3.89
N GLY A 84 -11.83 -13.11 4.32
CA GLY A 84 -12.90 -13.59 5.21
C GLY A 84 -13.80 -14.70 4.62
N ARG A 85 -13.59 -15.10 3.37
CA ARG A 85 -14.29 -16.21 2.71
C ARG A 85 -13.54 -17.54 2.82
N ASP A 86 -12.25 -17.48 3.12
CA ASP A 86 -11.37 -18.66 3.11
C ASP A 86 -11.41 -19.42 4.43
N TYR A 87 -11.95 -18.84 5.51
CA TYR A 87 -12.04 -19.48 6.82
C TYR A 87 -13.38 -19.27 7.53
N ARG A 88 -13.71 -20.22 8.40
CA ARG A 88 -14.88 -20.15 9.30
C ARG A 88 -14.45 -20.47 10.72
N VAL A 89 -14.36 -19.46 11.56
CA VAL A 89 -13.90 -19.57 12.96
C VAL A 89 -14.68 -20.63 13.77
N SER A 90 -15.97 -20.82 13.48
CA SER A 90 -16.81 -21.80 14.18
C SER A 90 -16.59 -23.27 13.76
N ARG A 91 -15.74 -23.52 12.74
CA ARG A 91 -15.55 -24.85 12.14
C ARG A 91 -14.11 -25.27 11.92
N MET A 92 -13.16 -24.36 12.12
CA MET A 92 -11.75 -24.58 11.89
C MET A 92 -10.98 -24.49 13.20
N ASP A 93 -9.90 -25.25 13.31
CA ASP A 93 -8.99 -25.18 14.44
C ASP A 93 -8.12 -23.91 14.32
N GLU A 94 -7.96 -23.20 15.43
CA GLU A 94 -7.13 -21.98 15.48
C GLU A 94 -5.64 -22.25 15.13
N ASN A 95 -5.19 -23.50 15.27
CA ASN A 95 -3.83 -23.92 14.89
C ASN A 95 -3.71 -24.37 13.43
N GLU A 96 -4.80 -24.37 12.66
CA GLU A 96 -4.77 -24.71 11.24
C GLU A 96 -3.90 -23.71 10.46
N LYS A 97 -3.00 -24.22 9.64
CA LYS A 97 -2.01 -23.39 8.94
C LYS A 97 -2.64 -22.64 7.78
N VAL A 98 -2.17 -21.42 7.57
CA VAL A 98 -2.60 -20.53 6.49
C VAL A 98 -2.50 -21.20 5.13
N VAL A 99 -1.46 -21.98 4.87
CA VAL A 99 -1.26 -22.70 3.60
C VAL A 99 -2.38 -23.68 3.28
N ASP A 100 -3.08 -24.22 4.30
CA ASP A 100 -4.11 -25.24 4.10
C ASP A 100 -5.47 -24.64 3.69
N PHE A 101 -5.70 -23.35 3.97
CA PHE A 101 -6.97 -22.68 3.66
C PHE A 101 -6.84 -21.41 2.81
N MET A 102 -5.65 -20.88 2.58
CA MET A 102 -5.45 -19.72 1.72
C MET A 102 -5.89 -19.99 0.28
N THR A 103 -6.25 -18.95 -0.47
CA THR A 103 -6.33 -19.03 -1.93
C THR A 103 -4.89 -19.00 -2.48
N PRO A 104 -4.37 -20.07 -3.09
CA PRO A 104 -3.00 -20.16 -3.56
C PRO A 104 -2.76 -19.29 -4.81
N PHE A 105 -1.50 -18.93 -5.06
CA PHE A 105 -1.09 -17.99 -6.10
C PHE A 105 -1.59 -18.36 -7.50
N ASP A 106 -1.59 -19.63 -7.87
CA ASP A 106 -2.03 -20.13 -9.18
C ASP A 106 -3.53 -19.89 -9.46
N LYS A 107 -4.32 -19.63 -8.41
CA LYS A 107 -5.74 -19.28 -8.50
C LYS A 107 -6.00 -17.77 -8.37
N LEU A 108 -4.97 -16.98 -8.14
CA LEU A 108 -5.11 -15.53 -8.01
C LEU A 108 -5.12 -14.83 -9.36
N VAL A 109 -5.96 -13.82 -9.47
CA VAL A 109 -5.84 -12.82 -10.52
C VAL A 109 -4.98 -11.69 -9.98
N CYS A 110 -3.88 -11.37 -10.67
CA CYS A 110 -2.93 -10.35 -10.30
C CYS A 110 -2.82 -9.29 -11.40
N GLY A 111 -2.51 -8.06 -11.01
CA GLY A 111 -2.05 -7.02 -11.93
C GLY A 111 -0.53 -6.91 -11.89
N HIS A 112 0.08 -6.36 -12.94
CA HIS A 112 1.53 -6.14 -13.01
C HIS A 112 1.90 -4.70 -12.64
N LYS A 113 3.16 -4.46 -12.30
CA LYS A 113 3.72 -3.19 -11.79
C LYS A 113 3.35 -1.94 -12.58
N ASP A 114 3.22 -2.06 -13.90
CA ASP A 114 2.98 -0.92 -14.80
C ASP A 114 1.49 -0.66 -15.05
N ILE A 115 0.60 -1.44 -14.44
CA ILE A 115 -0.84 -1.33 -14.62
C ILE A 115 -1.36 0.04 -14.16
N THR A 116 -2.26 0.62 -14.93
CA THR A 116 -2.99 1.84 -14.53
C THR A 116 -4.12 1.49 -13.55
N LEU A 117 -4.56 2.48 -12.77
CA LEU A 117 -5.69 2.28 -11.85
C LEU A 117 -6.98 1.91 -12.59
N LYS A 118 -7.17 2.42 -13.81
CA LYS A 118 -8.33 2.09 -14.66
C LYS A 118 -8.30 0.62 -15.05
N GLU A 119 -7.20 0.14 -15.62
CA GLU A 119 -7.03 -1.26 -16.01
C GLU A 119 -7.17 -2.21 -14.81
N ALA A 120 -6.56 -1.85 -13.66
CA ALA A 120 -6.70 -2.63 -12.43
C ALA A 120 -8.17 -2.73 -11.99
N ASN A 121 -8.92 -1.64 -12.14
CA ASN A 121 -10.33 -1.61 -11.79
C ASN A 121 -11.18 -2.41 -12.80
N ASP A 122 -10.86 -2.38 -14.09
CA ASP A 122 -11.54 -3.20 -15.10
C ASP A 122 -11.35 -4.69 -14.78
N ILE A 123 -10.13 -5.13 -14.42
CA ILE A 123 -9.84 -6.49 -13.97
C ILE A 123 -10.67 -6.86 -12.71
N ILE A 124 -10.74 -5.95 -11.73
CA ILE A 124 -11.54 -6.14 -10.51
C ILE A 124 -13.01 -6.39 -10.85
N TRP A 125 -13.57 -5.61 -11.76
CA TRP A 125 -14.98 -5.73 -12.15
C TRP A 125 -15.25 -7.00 -12.93
N GLU A 126 -14.45 -7.32 -13.94
CA GLU A 126 -14.58 -8.50 -14.80
C GLU A 126 -14.49 -9.80 -13.97
N ASN A 127 -13.58 -9.86 -13.02
CA ASN A 127 -13.34 -11.03 -12.17
C ASN A 127 -14.11 -10.99 -10.84
N LYS A 128 -14.96 -9.98 -10.61
CA LYS A 128 -15.76 -9.81 -9.38
C LYS A 128 -14.93 -9.84 -8.09
N LEU A 129 -13.74 -9.23 -8.15
CA LEU A 129 -12.81 -9.17 -7.02
C LEU A 129 -13.15 -8.02 -6.07
N ASN A 130 -12.71 -8.14 -4.82
CA ASN A 130 -12.72 -7.04 -3.84
C ASN A 130 -11.35 -6.35 -3.76
N ALA A 131 -10.29 -7.09 -4.06
CA ALA A 131 -8.92 -6.62 -4.07
C ALA A 131 -8.15 -7.29 -5.20
N LEU A 132 -7.24 -6.54 -5.83
CA LEU A 132 -6.32 -7.01 -6.85
C LEU A 132 -4.90 -6.82 -6.33
N PRO A 133 -4.12 -7.90 -6.11
CA PRO A 133 -2.71 -7.79 -5.82
C PRO A 133 -1.95 -7.35 -7.07
N ILE A 134 -1.04 -6.41 -6.92
CA ILE A 134 -0.13 -5.93 -7.96
C ILE A 134 1.26 -6.46 -7.65
N ILE A 135 1.84 -7.15 -8.61
CA ILE A 135 3.13 -7.83 -8.48
C ILE A 135 4.15 -7.34 -9.50
N ASP A 136 5.42 -7.55 -9.21
CA ASP A 136 6.51 -7.36 -10.16
C ASP A 136 6.80 -8.62 -10.98
N ASP A 137 7.87 -8.57 -11.78
CA ASP A 137 8.28 -9.66 -12.68
C ASP A 137 8.77 -10.92 -11.91
N ASP A 138 9.15 -10.76 -10.63
CA ASP A 138 9.57 -11.83 -9.72
C ASP A 138 8.42 -12.34 -8.83
N ASN A 139 7.18 -11.93 -9.14
CA ASN A 139 5.97 -12.19 -8.35
C ASN A 139 6.02 -11.64 -6.92
N ARG A 140 6.80 -10.59 -6.66
CA ARG A 140 6.81 -9.90 -5.38
C ARG A 140 5.62 -8.96 -5.29
N LEU A 141 4.98 -8.95 -4.13
CA LEU A 141 3.87 -8.06 -3.87
C LEU A 141 4.34 -6.61 -3.78
N LEU A 142 3.78 -5.74 -4.60
CA LEU A 142 4.04 -4.31 -4.58
C LEU A 142 2.92 -3.54 -3.88
N TYR A 143 1.68 -3.77 -4.31
CA TYR A 143 0.49 -3.05 -3.85
C TYR A 143 -0.75 -3.91 -3.91
N PHE A 144 -1.81 -3.44 -3.26
CA PHE A 144 -3.19 -3.82 -3.55
C PHE A 144 -3.95 -2.67 -4.20
N VAL A 145 -4.89 -3.00 -5.09
CA VAL A 145 -5.97 -2.11 -5.52
C VAL A 145 -7.27 -2.67 -4.98
N PHE A 146 -8.01 -1.86 -4.22
CA PHE A 146 -9.29 -2.26 -3.66
C PHE A 146 -10.44 -1.62 -4.45
N ARG A 147 -11.49 -2.41 -4.72
CA ARG A 147 -12.70 -1.94 -5.40
C ARG A 147 -13.30 -0.70 -4.75
N LYS A 148 -13.40 -0.68 -3.42
CA LYS A 148 -13.96 0.44 -2.65
C LYS A 148 -13.20 1.76 -2.83
N ASP A 149 -11.87 1.69 -3.06
CA ASP A 149 -11.03 2.88 -3.17
C ASP A 149 -11.18 3.58 -4.52
N TYR A 150 -11.54 2.85 -5.57
CA TYR A 150 -11.84 3.42 -6.88
C TYR A 150 -13.12 4.27 -6.86
N GLU A 151 -14.17 3.78 -6.20
CA GLU A 151 -15.44 4.51 -6.07
C GLU A 151 -15.27 5.78 -5.23
N SER A 152 -14.49 5.70 -4.15
CA SER A 152 -14.16 6.85 -3.28
C SER A 152 -13.39 7.95 -4.02
N ARG A 153 -12.61 7.59 -5.04
CA ARG A 153 -11.79 8.54 -5.79
C ARG A 153 -12.55 9.41 -6.78
N LYS A 154 -13.66 8.92 -7.32
CA LYS A 154 -14.56 9.75 -8.15
C LYS A 154 -15.11 10.99 -7.43
N SER A 155 -15.01 11.00 -6.09
CA SER A 155 -15.53 12.06 -5.23
C SER A 155 -14.52 13.15 -4.85
N ASN A 156 -13.23 13.04 -5.22
CA ASN A 156 -12.20 14.03 -4.86
C ASN A 156 -11.63 14.76 -6.09
N PRO A 157 -12.38 15.71 -6.68
CA PRO A 157 -11.91 16.48 -7.87
C PRO A 157 -10.80 17.48 -7.51
N ASN A 158 -10.54 17.73 -6.23
CA ASN A 158 -9.65 18.79 -5.76
C ASN A 158 -8.23 18.31 -5.43
N GLU A 159 -7.87 17.05 -5.74
CA GLU A 159 -6.54 16.51 -5.42
C GLU A 159 -5.41 17.41 -5.95
N LEU A 160 -4.49 17.80 -5.06
CA LEU A 160 -3.32 18.62 -5.41
C LEU A 160 -2.21 17.70 -5.93
N LEU A 161 -2.03 17.70 -7.25
CA LEU A 161 -1.08 16.83 -7.96
C LEU A 161 -0.04 17.66 -8.72
N ASP A 162 1.17 17.11 -8.84
CA ASP A 162 2.21 17.63 -9.73
C ASP A 162 1.92 17.24 -11.21
N GLU A 163 2.76 17.69 -12.14
CA GLU A 163 2.65 17.39 -13.57
C GLU A 163 2.70 15.89 -13.88
N SER A 164 3.37 15.10 -13.01
CA SER A 164 3.45 13.64 -13.10
C SER A 164 2.30 12.92 -12.37
N LYS A 165 1.27 13.67 -11.95
CA LYS A 165 0.09 13.19 -11.20
C LYS A 165 0.43 12.53 -9.85
N ARG A 166 1.50 12.99 -9.20
CA ARG A 166 1.88 12.59 -7.83
C ARG A 166 1.45 13.69 -6.87
N TYR A 167 1.19 13.37 -5.61
CA TYR A 167 0.82 14.35 -4.61
C TYR A 167 1.92 15.39 -4.38
N VAL A 168 1.53 16.65 -4.33
CA VAL A 168 2.41 17.77 -3.99
C VAL A 168 2.73 17.74 -2.51
N VAL A 169 4.01 17.93 -2.17
CA VAL A 169 4.52 17.95 -0.80
C VAL A 169 5.63 18.97 -0.64
N GLY A 170 5.56 19.76 0.43
CA GLY A 170 6.63 20.64 0.86
C GLY A 170 7.47 20.04 1.97
N ALA A 171 8.64 20.60 2.20
CA ALA A 171 9.49 20.28 3.35
C ALA A 171 10.09 21.54 3.97
N GLY A 172 10.05 21.62 5.30
CA GLY A 172 10.71 22.70 6.04
C GLY A 172 12.20 22.47 6.09
N ILE A 173 12.96 23.53 5.84
CA ILE A 173 14.43 23.55 5.97
C ILE A 173 14.87 24.53 7.05
N ASN A 174 16.11 24.41 7.50
CA ASN A 174 16.74 25.35 8.41
C ASN A 174 18.13 25.77 7.88
N THR A 175 18.70 26.81 8.47
CA THR A 175 19.98 27.38 8.02
C THR A 175 21.21 26.58 8.45
N ARG A 176 21.07 25.54 9.28
CA ARG A 176 22.21 24.82 9.87
C ARG A 176 22.74 23.72 8.96
N ASP A 177 21.83 22.98 8.31
CA ASP A 177 22.15 21.80 7.51
C ASP A 177 21.56 21.86 6.09
N PHE A 178 21.16 23.03 5.63
CA PHE A 178 20.49 23.20 4.33
C PHE A 178 21.35 22.70 3.16
N ALA A 179 22.69 22.81 3.26
CA ALA A 179 23.60 22.42 2.20
C ALA A 179 23.53 20.89 1.88
N GLU A 180 23.24 20.06 2.87
CA GLU A 180 23.08 18.60 2.73
C GLU A 180 21.60 18.23 2.59
N ARG A 181 20.73 18.92 3.32
CA ARG A 181 19.30 18.64 3.39
C ARG A 181 18.57 18.93 2.07
N VAL A 182 18.85 20.07 1.46
CA VAL A 182 18.18 20.48 0.21
C VAL A 182 18.44 19.49 -0.92
N PRO A 183 19.67 19.06 -1.23
CA PRO A 183 19.90 18.04 -2.25
C PRO A 183 19.14 16.71 -1.98
N ALA A 184 19.16 16.25 -0.74
CA ALA A 184 18.47 15.01 -0.35
C ALA A 184 16.94 15.11 -0.51
N LEU A 185 16.34 16.27 -0.22
CA LEU A 185 14.92 16.51 -0.41
C LEU A 185 14.55 16.64 -1.88
N ILE A 186 15.39 17.28 -2.70
CA ILE A 186 15.20 17.36 -4.15
C ILE A 186 15.25 15.95 -4.77
N GLU A 187 16.24 15.13 -4.39
CA GLU A 187 16.32 13.72 -4.81
C GLU A 187 15.09 12.91 -4.37
N ALA A 188 14.52 13.22 -3.21
CA ALA A 188 13.28 12.62 -2.73
C ALA A 188 12.04 13.11 -3.50
N GLY A 189 12.16 14.14 -4.34
CA GLY A 189 11.10 14.69 -5.18
C GLY A 189 10.22 15.73 -4.50
N VAL A 190 10.74 16.48 -3.52
CA VAL A 190 9.99 17.57 -2.89
C VAL A 190 9.60 18.65 -3.92
N ASP A 191 8.41 19.21 -3.78
CA ASP A 191 7.88 20.23 -4.70
C ASP A 191 8.15 21.66 -4.18
N VAL A 192 8.16 21.86 -2.87
CA VAL A 192 8.33 23.16 -2.20
C VAL A 192 9.26 23.03 -1.00
N LEU A 193 10.19 23.98 -0.86
CA LEU A 193 11.09 24.10 0.27
C LEU A 193 10.88 25.40 1.04
#